data_532fca8b167014d8db101c3fb3f31349
#
_entry.id   532fca8b167014d8db101c3fb3f31349
#
_cell.length_a   1.000
_cell.length_b   1.000
_cell.length_c   1.000
_cell.angle_alpha   90.00
_cell.angle_beta   90.00
_cell.angle_gamma   90.00
#
_symmetry.space_group_name_H-M   'P 1'
#
loop_
_entity.id
_entity.type
_entity.pdbx_description
1 polymer ?
#
loop_
_entity_poly.entity_id
_entity_poly.type
_entity_poly.pdbx_seq_one_letter_code
_entity_poly.pdbx_strand_id
1 'polypeptide(L)'
;YEMHRVFQLPKEEFCINQKVKKVIEFLFFKTILERKQNLDTLEAFRRSYAWPLVYFKGFYQSERYFSENAEEVRAAFSFRPELASAKTRELAEQIKADTLAVSLHVRRGDYLKPKFWENAGCLCGVPYYRRAIAEIRRRTGEAHFYVFSDDPEWCRTNLPLDETAVFVDWNKKADSWQDMML
;
A
#
# COMPACT_ATOMS: atom_id res chain seq x y z
N TYR A 1 6.37 -9.17 5.82
CA TYR A 1 6.63 -7.96 6.63
C TYR A 1 6.20 -8.22 8.06
N GLU A 2 7.04 -7.86 9.02
CA GLU A 2 6.69 -7.85 10.44
C GLU A 2 5.89 -6.58 10.74
N MET A 3 4.58 -6.63 10.52
CA MET A 3 3.68 -5.47 10.65
C MET A 3 3.85 -4.75 12.00
N HIS A 4 3.95 -5.51 13.10
CA HIS A 4 4.15 -4.96 14.44
C HIS A 4 5.51 -4.25 14.64
N ARG A 5 6.51 -4.56 13.80
CA ARG A 5 7.79 -3.85 13.81
C ARG A 5 7.65 -2.45 13.22
N VAL A 6 6.87 -2.34 12.16
CA VAL A 6 6.78 -1.13 11.32
C VAL A 6 5.69 -0.18 11.81
N PHE A 7 4.57 -0.73 12.25
CA PHE A 7 3.40 0.03 12.67
C PHE A 7 3.14 -0.06 14.18
N GLN A 8 2.34 0.86 14.70
CA GLN A 8 1.93 0.91 16.11
C GLN A 8 0.75 -0.02 16.43
N LEU A 9 0.74 -1.22 15.83
CA LEU A 9 -0.33 -2.19 16.04
C LEU A 9 -0.31 -2.76 17.47
N PRO A 10 -1.48 -3.09 18.06
CA PRO A 10 -1.55 -3.82 19.32
C PRO A 10 -0.86 -5.18 19.19
N LYS A 11 -0.12 -5.59 20.23
CA LYS A 11 0.68 -6.84 20.22
C LYS A 11 -0.12 -8.11 20.51
N GLU A 12 -1.40 -8.15 20.25
CA GLU A 12 -2.21 -9.34 20.46
C GLU A 12 -2.10 -10.28 19.24
N GLU A 13 -1.07 -11.11 19.24
CA GLU A 13 -0.89 -12.18 18.27
C GLU A 13 -1.31 -13.53 18.85
N PHE A 14 -2.39 -14.11 18.36
CA PHE A 14 -2.71 -15.51 18.59
C PHE A 14 -2.11 -16.38 17.50
N CYS A 15 -0.94 -16.95 17.75
CA CYS A 15 -0.35 -17.97 16.89
C CYS A 15 -1.02 -19.32 17.12
N ILE A 16 -2.06 -19.65 16.36
CA ILE A 16 -2.71 -20.95 16.38
C ILE A 16 -2.09 -21.85 15.31
N ASN A 17 -1.79 -23.11 15.68
CA ASN A 17 -1.35 -24.12 14.72
C ASN A 17 -2.35 -24.21 13.56
N GLN A 18 -1.86 -24.24 12.31
CA GLN A 18 -2.67 -24.22 11.08
C GLN A 18 -3.75 -25.32 11.02
N LYS A 19 -3.48 -26.51 11.58
CA LYS A 19 -4.47 -27.60 11.62
C LYS A 19 -5.58 -27.33 12.64
N VAL A 20 -5.20 -26.82 13.81
CA VAL A 20 -6.15 -26.41 14.88
C VAL A 20 -6.97 -25.21 14.40
N LYS A 21 -6.36 -24.27 13.71
CA LYS A 21 -7.03 -23.12 13.11
C LYS A 21 -8.18 -23.55 12.19
N LYS A 22 -7.98 -24.51 11.27
CA LYS A 22 -9.02 -24.99 10.35
C LYS A 22 -10.22 -25.62 11.08
N VAL A 23 -9.97 -26.36 12.17
CA VAL A 23 -11.04 -26.98 12.97
C VAL A 23 -11.85 -25.91 13.72
N ILE A 24 -11.17 -24.94 14.31
CA ILE A 24 -11.83 -23.84 15.03
C ILE A 24 -12.61 -22.96 14.05
N GLU A 25 -12.04 -22.65 12.88
CA GLU A 25 -12.75 -21.90 11.82
C GLU A 25 -14.04 -22.59 11.40
N PHE A 26 -14.03 -23.90 11.23
CA PHE A 26 -15.21 -24.66 10.83
C PHE A 26 -16.30 -24.72 11.91
N LEU A 27 -15.92 -24.82 13.18
CA LEU A 27 -16.86 -25.06 14.28
C LEU A 27 -17.44 -23.76 14.90
N PHE A 28 -16.64 -22.69 14.93
CA PHE A 28 -16.94 -21.52 15.77
C PHE A 28 -16.97 -20.17 15.04
N PHE A 29 -16.48 -20.12 13.80
CA PHE A 29 -16.39 -18.85 13.09
C PHE A 29 -17.47 -18.70 12.04
N LYS A 30 -18.13 -17.53 12.04
CA LYS A 30 -18.88 -17.08 10.87
C LYS A 30 -17.89 -16.53 9.87
N THR A 31 -17.71 -17.19 8.72
CA THR A 31 -16.87 -16.68 7.64
C THR A 31 -17.62 -15.66 6.80
N ILE A 32 -17.09 -14.48 6.67
CA ILE A 32 -17.54 -13.44 5.73
C ILE A 32 -16.57 -13.43 4.55
N LEU A 33 -17.08 -13.80 3.38
CA LEU A 33 -16.28 -13.85 2.14
C LEU A 33 -16.54 -12.60 1.32
N GLU A 34 -15.48 -11.83 1.07
CA GLU A 34 -15.53 -10.78 0.07
C GLU A 34 -15.50 -11.39 -1.33
N ARG A 35 -16.63 -11.46 -1.99
CA ARG A 35 -16.74 -11.97 -3.37
C ARG A 35 -16.53 -10.88 -4.40
N LYS A 36 -16.98 -9.67 -4.10
CA LYS A 36 -16.77 -8.42 -4.86
C LYS A 36 -16.90 -7.27 -3.85
N GLN A 37 -16.29 -6.14 -4.15
CA GLN A 37 -16.48 -4.90 -3.36
C GLN A 37 -17.92 -4.37 -3.60
N ASN A 38 -18.90 -4.97 -2.96
CA ASN A 38 -20.30 -4.58 -3.08
C ASN A 38 -20.88 -4.20 -1.71
N LEU A 39 -22.04 -3.55 -1.74
CA LEU A 39 -22.76 -3.13 -0.53
C LEU A 39 -23.14 -4.31 0.36
N ASP A 40 -23.47 -5.47 -0.23
CA ASP A 40 -23.86 -6.67 0.53
C ASP A 40 -22.72 -7.16 1.43
N THR A 41 -21.46 -7.11 0.93
CA THR A 41 -20.30 -7.48 1.72
C THR A 41 -20.08 -6.48 2.86
N LEU A 42 -20.31 -5.19 2.64
CA LEU A 42 -20.19 -4.15 3.66
C LEU A 42 -21.26 -4.33 4.75
N GLU A 43 -22.51 -4.60 4.37
CA GLU A 43 -23.59 -4.90 5.33
C GLU A 43 -23.32 -6.17 6.13
N ALA A 44 -22.83 -7.22 5.47
CA ALA A 44 -22.44 -8.46 6.15
C ALA A 44 -21.30 -8.22 7.15
N PHE A 45 -20.33 -7.35 6.80
CA PHE A 45 -19.27 -6.90 7.69
C PHE A 45 -19.85 -6.20 8.93
N ARG A 46 -20.70 -5.18 8.75
CA ARG A 46 -21.35 -4.44 9.85
C ARG A 46 -22.19 -5.34 10.76
N ARG A 47 -22.96 -6.24 10.19
CA ARG A 47 -23.76 -7.21 10.97
C ARG A 47 -22.90 -8.25 11.71
N SER A 48 -21.63 -8.38 11.37
CA SER A 48 -20.73 -9.37 11.99
C SER A 48 -20.41 -9.06 13.45
N TYR A 49 -20.50 -7.81 13.86
CA TYR A 49 -20.27 -7.41 15.27
C TYR A 49 -21.22 -8.08 16.27
N ALA A 50 -22.36 -8.62 15.80
CA ALA A 50 -23.27 -9.39 16.63
C ALA A 50 -22.79 -10.84 16.89
N TRP A 51 -21.71 -11.30 16.24
CA TRP A 51 -21.20 -12.65 16.37
C TRP A 51 -19.91 -12.66 17.19
N PRO A 52 -19.76 -13.61 18.13
CA PRO A 52 -18.60 -13.64 19.02
C PRO A 52 -17.29 -13.92 18.30
N LEU A 53 -17.32 -14.65 17.18
CA LEU A 53 -16.15 -15.01 16.42
C LEU A 53 -16.44 -14.88 14.92
N VAL A 54 -15.69 -14.05 14.22
CA VAL A 54 -15.82 -13.81 12.77
C VAL A 54 -14.49 -13.94 12.07
N TYR A 55 -14.48 -14.64 10.95
CA TYR A 55 -13.33 -14.76 10.07
C TYR A 55 -13.60 -14.04 8.74
N PHE A 56 -12.82 -13.02 8.45
CA PHE A 56 -12.90 -12.29 7.19
C PHE A 56 -11.96 -12.91 6.17
N LYS A 57 -12.49 -13.31 5.01
CA LYS A 57 -11.72 -13.86 3.90
C LYS A 57 -11.94 -13.02 2.65
N GLY A 58 -10.89 -12.30 2.23
CA GLY A 58 -10.92 -11.39 1.10
C GLY A 58 -9.80 -10.37 1.21
N PHE A 59 -9.79 -9.40 0.30
CA PHE A 59 -8.80 -8.31 0.32
C PHE A 59 -9.30 -7.09 1.08
N TYR A 60 -10.61 -6.86 1.12
CA TYR A 60 -11.26 -5.73 1.82
C TYR A 60 -10.62 -4.37 1.50
N GLN A 61 -10.28 -4.15 0.22
CA GLN A 61 -9.57 -2.98 -0.29
C GLN A 61 -10.48 -1.76 -0.45
N SER A 62 -11.20 -1.39 0.60
CA SER A 62 -12.03 -0.19 0.61
C SER A 62 -12.07 0.41 2.00
N GLU A 63 -11.88 1.73 2.09
CA GLU A 63 -12.01 2.46 3.36
C GLU A 63 -13.42 2.39 3.97
N ARG A 64 -14.44 2.05 3.17
CA ARG A 64 -15.83 1.89 3.63
C ARG A 64 -16.00 0.82 4.70
N TYR A 65 -15.11 -0.18 4.75
CA TYR A 65 -15.15 -1.24 5.77
C TYR A 65 -14.80 -0.75 7.16
N PHE A 66 -14.07 0.34 7.28
CA PHE A 66 -13.59 0.90 8.55
C PHE A 66 -13.82 2.41 8.68
N SER A 67 -14.70 2.98 7.85
CA SER A 67 -14.95 4.43 7.83
C SER A 67 -15.43 4.98 9.18
N GLU A 68 -16.12 4.17 9.99
CA GLU A 68 -16.59 4.56 11.33
C GLU A 68 -15.46 4.60 12.36
N ASN A 69 -14.34 3.89 12.12
CA ASN A 69 -13.16 3.82 12.98
C ASN A 69 -11.90 4.28 12.23
N ALA A 70 -12.06 5.21 11.28
CA ALA A 70 -10.97 5.60 10.39
C ALA A 70 -9.78 6.22 11.12
N GLU A 71 -10.03 6.93 12.22
CA GLU A 71 -8.97 7.56 13.02
C GLU A 71 -8.17 6.54 13.81
N GLU A 72 -8.83 5.58 14.44
CA GLU A 72 -8.18 4.48 15.16
C GLU A 72 -7.34 3.62 14.20
N VAL A 73 -7.87 3.35 12.99
CA VAL A 73 -7.13 2.61 11.97
C VAL A 73 -5.91 3.40 11.51
N ARG A 74 -6.03 4.71 11.23
CA ARG A 74 -4.88 5.55 10.88
C ARG A 74 -3.82 5.58 11.99
N ALA A 75 -4.26 5.72 13.25
CA ALA A 75 -3.36 5.69 14.39
C ALA A 75 -2.61 4.35 14.52
N ALA A 76 -3.33 3.23 14.35
CA ALA A 76 -2.75 1.89 14.40
C ALA A 76 -1.72 1.65 13.28
N PHE A 77 -1.98 2.19 12.08
CA PHE A 77 -1.07 2.10 10.93
C PHE A 77 -0.09 3.29 10.82
N SER A 78 0.09 4.05 11.88
CA SER A 78 1.15 5.06 11.93
C SER A 78 2.52 4.39 11.93
N PHE A 79 3.40 4.87 11.06
CA PHE A 79 4.78 4.38 11.00
C PHE A 79 5.56 4.79 12.25
N ARG A 80 6.62 4.04 12.51
CA ARG A 80 7.62 4.33 13.55
C ARG A 80 8.81 5.03 12.90
N PRO A 81 8.86 6.36 12.88
CA PRO A 81 9.89 7.11 12.16
C PRO A 81 11.30 6.87 12.72
N GLU A 82 11.41 6.50 14.00
CA GLU A 82 12.67 6.16 14.65
C GLU A 82 13.35 4.92 14.04
N LEU A 83 12.58 4.04 13.38
CA LEU A 83 13.10 2.85 12.71
C LEU A 83 13.58 3.13 11.27
N ALA A 84 13.22 4.28 10.71
CA ALA A 84 13.62 4.66 9.38
C ALA A 84 15.11 5.07 9.33
N SER A 85 15.74 4.87 8.19
CA SER A 85 17.12 5.32 7.97
C SER A 85 17.22 6.85 8.06
N ALA A 86 18.41 7.37 8.39
CA ALA A 86 18.64 8.80 8.43
C ALA A 86 18.31 9.47 7.09
N LYS A 87 18.72 8.83 5.98
CA LYS A 87 18.45 9.30 4.61
C LYS A 87 16.95 9.39 4.32
N THR A 88 16.16 8.40 4.76
CA THR A 88 14.70 8.41 4.57
C THR A 88 14.04 9.48 5.42
N ARG A 89 14.47 9.68 6.66
CA ARG A 89 13.94 10.78 7.52
C ARG A 89 14.23 12.15 6.93
N GLU A 90 15.45 12.36 6.44
CA GLU A 90 15.83 13.62 5.78
C GLU A 90 14.96 13.89 4.55
N LEU A 91 14.75 12.87 3.70
CA LEU A 91 13.88 13.00 2.54
C LEU A 91 12.43 13.26 2.94
N ALA A 92 11.93 12.64 4.02
CA ALA A 92 10.58 12.89 4.52
C ALA A 92 10.37 14.37 4.90
N GLU A 93 11.35 14.99 5.53
CA GLU A 93 11.29 16.43 5.87
C GLU A 93 11.40 17.31 4.61
N GLN A 94 12.20 16.91 3.62
CA GLN A 94 12.25 17.62 2.32
C GLN A 94 10.90 17.56 1.61
N ILE A 95 10.28 16.37 1.52
CA ILE A 95 8.98 16.19 0.87
C ILE A 95 7.89 17.01 1.61
N LYS A 96 7.88 17.03 2.94
CA LYS A 96 6.92 17.83 3.72
C LYS A 96 7.05 19.33 3.49
N ALA A 97 8.28 19.81 3.28
CA ALA A 97 8.55 21.22 3.01
C ALA A 97 8.26 21.62 1.55
N ASP A 98 8.18 20.64 0.67
CA ASP A 98 8.00 20.84 -0.77
C ASP A 98 6.51 20.86 -1.14
N THR A 99 5.98 22.04 -1.37
CA THR A 99 4.56 22.25 -1.75
C THR A 99 4.22 21.75 -3.15
N LEU A 100 5.23 21.43 -3.97
CA LEU A 100 5.08 20.93 -5.34
C LEU A 100 5.44 19.45 -5.44
N ALA A 101 5.62 18.76 -4.31
CA ALA A 101 5.98 17.35 -4.26
C ALA A 101 4.89 16.47 -4.89
N VAL A 102 5.32 15.58 -5.78
CA VAL A 102 4.47 14.58 -6.44
C VAL A 102 5.10 13.20 -6.31
N SER A 103 4.41 12.29 -5.65
CA SER A 103 4.82 10.89 -5.61
C SER A 103 4.49 10.20 -6.93
N LEU A 104 5.48 9.55 -7.53
CA LEU A 104 5.34 8.76 -8.75
C LEU A 104 5.73 7.30 -8.46
N HIS A 105 4.73 6.42 -8.35
CA HIS A 105 4.97 5.00 -8.12
C HIS A 105 4.91 4.21 -9.42
N VAL A 106 5.96 3.39 -9.66
CA VAL A 106 6.09 2.54 -10.85
C VAL A 106 6.32 1.09 -10.43
N ARG A 107 5.32 0.23 -10.62
CA ARG A 107 5.39 -1.20 -10.33
C ARG A 107 5.62 -1.97 -11.63
N ARG A 108 6.70 -2.76 -11.70
CA ARG A 108 7.08 -3.55 -12.88
C ARG A 108 7.38 -5.01 -12.53
N GLY A 109 8.25 -5.27 -11.60
CA GLY A 109 8.84 -6.54 -11.23
C GLY A 109 7.98 -7.80 -11.47
N ASP A 110 7.08 -8.10 -10.56
CA ASP A 110 6.18 -9.24 -10.65
C ASP A 110 5.07 -9.03 -11.72
N TYR A 111 4.74 -7.79 -12.06
CA TYR A 111 3.75 -7.46 -13.09
C TYR A 111 4.24 -7.75 -14.51
N LEU A 112 5.53 -7.92 -14.73
CA LEU A 112 6.09 -8.37 -16.01
C LEU A 112 5.95 -9.89 -16.24
N LYS A 113 5.54 -10.66 -15.23
CA LYS A 113 5.38 -12.11 -15.35
C LYS A 113 4.09 -12.46 -16.08
N PRO A 114 4.11 -13.44 -17.04
CA PRO A 114 2.93 -13.79 -17.85
C PRO A 114 1.68 -14.13 -17.04
N LYS A 115 1.86 -14.83 -15.90
CA LYS A 115 0.76 -15.20 -14.99
C LYS A 115 -0.03 -14.01 -14.44
N PHE A 116 0.59 -12.84 -14.36
CA PHE A 116 -0.06 -11.61 -13.89
C PHE A 116 -0.92 -10.97 -14.99
N TRP A 117 -0.50 -11.08 -16.25
CA TRP A 117 -1.22 -10.52 -17.40
C TRP A 117 -2.59 -11.14 -17.62
N GLU A 118 -2.71 -12.44 -17.36
CA GLU A 118 -3.96 -13.19 -17.54
C GLU A 118 -5.04 -12.78 -16.53
N ASN A 119 -4.66 -12.23 -15.38
CA ASN A 119 -5.56 -11.99 -14.25
C ASN A 119 -5.72 -10.52 -13.82
N ALA A 120 -4.80 -9.62 -14.15
CA ALA A 120 -4.72 -8.29 -13.56
C ALA A 120 -4.86 -7.12 -14.56
N GLY A 121 -5.02 -7.39 -15.85
CA GLY A 121 -5.08 -6.32 -16.85
C GLY A 121 -3.73 -5.60 -17.00
N CYS A 122 -3.71 -4.38 -17.43
CA CYS A 122 -2.57 -3.71 -18.02
C CYS A 122 -1.50 -3.24 -17.05
N LEU A 123 -0.24 -3.58 -17.30
CA LEU A 123 0.91 -2.82 -16.86
C LEU A 123 0.83 -1.40 -17.42
N CYS A 124 0.97 -0.39 -16.57
CA CYS A 124 1.08 0.98 -17.02
C CYS A 124 2.40 1.17 -17.80
N GLY A 125 2.29 1.40 -19.10
CA GLY A 125 3.45 1.62 -19.97
C GLY A 125 3.89 3.08 -20.02
N VAL A 126 4.99 3.33 -20.72
CA VAL A 126 5.55 4.69 -20.94
C VAL A 126 4.48 5.72 -21.38
N PRO A 127 3.54 5.42 -22.31
CA PRO A 127 2.51 6.38 -22.71
C PRO A 127 1.60 6.83 -21.58
N TYR A 128 1.30 5.94 -20.61
CA TYR A 128 0.52 6.31 -19.43
C TYR A 128 1.28 7.33 -18.57
N TYR A 129 2.52 7.02 -18.20
CA TYR A 129 3.33 7.91 -17.35
C TYR A 129 3.61 9.25 -18.02
N ARG A 130 3.87 9.27 -19.34
CA ARG A 130 4.04 10.52 -20.09
C ARG A 130 2.81 11.41 -19.99
N ARG A 131 1.61 10.86 -20.17
CA ARG A 131 0.37 11.62 -20.04
C ARG A 131 0.12 12.08 -18.61
N ALA A 132 0.37 11.22 -17.62
CA ALA A 132 0.18 11.57 -16.22
C ALA A 132 1.13 12.72 -15.79
N ILE A 133 2.40 12.64 -16.13
CA ILE A 133 3.40 13.69 -15.84
C ILE A 133 3.02 15.00 -16.53
N ALA A 134 2.66 14.94 -17.82
CA ALA A 134 2.24 16.12 -18.56
C ALA A 134 0.98 16.75 -17.96
N GLU A 135 0.00 15.96 -17.54
CA GLU A 135 -1.23 16.45 -16.92
C GLU A 135 -0.98 17.08 -15.55
N ILE A 136 -0.11 16.52 -14.73
CA ILE A 136 0.31 17.13 -13.46
C ILE A 136 0.94 18.50 -13.74
N ARG A 137 1.97 18.56 -14.60
CA ARG A 137 2.64 19.81 -14.94
C ARG A 137 1.67 20.86 -15.51
N ARG A 138 0.70 20.43 -16.31
CA ARG A 138 -0.34 21.34 -16.85
C ARG A 138 -1.21 21.95 -15.75
N ARG A 139 -1.48 21.21 -14.66
CA ARG A 139 -2.33 21.69 -13.55
C ARG A 139 -1.58 22.53 -12.55
N THR A 140 -0.33 22.18 -12.26
CA THR A 140 0.45 22.80 -11.19
C THR A 140 1.47 23.84 -11.69
N GLY A 141 1.77 23.86 -12.99
CA GLY A 141 2.87 24.63 -13.58
C GLY A 141 4.20 23.92 -13.39
N GLU A 142 4.65 23.81 -12.15
CA GLU A 142 5.84 23.05 -11.75
C GLU A 142 5.46 21.84 -10.89
N ALA A 143 6.31 20.81 -10.88
CA ALA A 143 6.12 19.61 -10.05
C ALA A 143 7.47 18.93 -9.81
N HIS A 144 7.76 18.61 -8.56
CA HIS A 144 8.94 17.89 -8.15
C HIS A 144 8.59 16.42 -7.95
N PHE A 145 9.13 15.55 -8.79
CA PHE A 145 8.78 14.14 -8.79
C PHE A 145 9.70 13.33 -7.88
N TYR A 146 9.10 12.64 -6.92
CA TYR A 146 9.72 11.64 -6.06
C TYR A 146 9.30 10.26 -6.57
N VAL A 147 10.26 9.52 -7.14
CA VAL A 147 9.99 8.28 -7.89
C VAL A 147 10.29 7.05 -7.04
N PHE A 148 9.29 6.22 -6.85
CA PHE A 148 9.35 4.95 -6.12
C PHE A 148 9.12 3.81 -7.10
N SER A 149 10.06 2.86 -7.18
CA SER A 149 9.94 1.74 -8.11
C SER A 149 10.73 0.52 -7.68
N ASP A 150 10.23 -0.65 -8.06
CA ASP A 150 10.99 -1.90 -8.02
C ASP A 150 11.94 -2.07 -9.24
N ASP A 151 11.92 -1.12 -10.21
CA ASP A 151 12.81 -1.03 -11.37
C ASP A 151 13.23 0.43 -11.62
N PRO A 152 14.05 1.03 -10.74
CA PRO A 152 14.43 2.44 -10.83
C PRO A 152 15.24 2.77 -12.09
N GLU A 153 16.03 1.84 -12.60
CA GLU A 153 16.83 2.05 -13.81
C GLU A 153 15.94 2.20 -15.05
N TRP A 154 14.88 1.39 -15.14
CA TRP A 154 13.90 1.57 -16.19
C TRP A 154 13.22 2.94 -16.09
N CYS A 155 12.90 3.39 -14.88
CA CYS A 155 12.29 4.71 -14.67
C CYS A 155 13.20 5.83 -15.17
N ARG A 156 14.49 5.80 -14.83
CA ARG A 156 15.48 6.79 -15.29
C ARG A 156 15.59 6.85 -16.81
N THR A 157 15.52 5.68 -17.46
CA THR A 157 15.70 5.58 -18.91
C THR A 157 14.45 5.97 -19.70
N ASN A 158 13.26 5.68 -19.17
CA ASN A 158 12.04 5.69 -19.98
C ASN A 158 11.03 6.79 -19.62
N LEU A 159 11.11 7.36 -18.40
CA LEU A 159 10.20 8.42 -18.00
C LEU A 159 10.71 9.80 -18.42
N PRO A 160 9.83 10.71 -18.85
CA PRO A 160 10.20 12.07 -19.28
C PRO A 160 10.37 12.98 -18.05
N LEU A 161 11.28 12.61 -17.17
CA LEU A 161 11.65 13.36 -15.98
C LEU A 161 12.97 14.07 -16.21
N ASP A 162 13.14 15.21 -15.58
CA ASP A 162 14.36 16.00 -15.61
C ASP A 162 15.26 15.69 -14.40
N GLU A 163 16.38 16.39 -14.31
CA GLU A 163 17.41 16.20 -13.28
C GLU A 163 16.92 16.52 -11.86
N THR A 164 15.78 17.19 -11.71
CA THR A 164 15.19 17.52 -10.40
C THR A 164 14.45 16.36 -9.78
N ALA A 165 14.15 15.31 -10.55
CA ALA A 165 13.45 14.13 -10.05
C ALA A 165 14.33 13.32 -9.09
N VAL A 166 13.77 13.00 -7.93
CA VAL A 166 14.43 12.21 -6.89
C VAL A 166 13.99 10.75 -7.01
N PHE A 167 14.95 9.85 -7.28
CA PHE A 167 14.67 8.41 -7.34
C PHE A 167 15.01 7.76 -6.00
N VAL A 168 14.00 7.22 -5.33
CA VAL A 168 14.15 6.51 -4.05
C VAL A 168 14.48 5.05 -4.33
N ASP A 169 15.76 4.70 -4.29
CA ASP A 169 16.28 3.37 -4.69
C ASP A 169 17.11 2.66 -3.61
N TRP A 170 17.16 3.22 -2.39
CA TRP A 170 17.96 2.69 -1.29
C TRP A 170 17.19 1.80 -0.31
N ASN A 171 15.87 1.94 -0.22
CA ASN A 171 15.05 1.13 0.67
C ASN A 171 14.75 -0.23 0.02
N LYS A 172 15.48 -1.27 0.41
CA LYS A 172 15.39 -2.59 -0.23
C LYS A 172 15.03 -3.68 0.76
N LYS A 173 14.38 -4.75 0.29
CA LYS A 173 14.06 -5.96 1.08
C LYS A 173 13.27 -5.61 2.35
N ALA A 174 13.85 -5.88 3.52
CA ALA A 174 13.21 -5.63 4.81
C ALA A 174 12.94 -4.13 5.08
N ASP A 175 13.64 -3.24 4.38
CA ASP A 175 13.54 -1.79 4.56
C ASP A 175 12.60 -1.11 3.54
N SER A 176 12.06 -1.87 2.57
CA SER A 176 11.17 -1.32 1.53
C SER A 176 9.87 -0.70 2.05
N TRP A 177 9.49 -0.97 3.31
CA TRP A 177 8.38 -0.30 3.96
C TRP A 177 8.58 1.22 4.11
N GLN A 178 9.84 1.67 4.10
CA GLN A 178 10.18 3.09 4.23
C GLN A 178 9.74 3.90 3.01
N ASP A 179 9.57 3.27 1.84
CA ASP A 179 9.00 3.92 0.66
C ASP A 179 7.51 4.26 0.85
N MET A 180 6.78 3.47 1.67
CA MET A 180 5.38 3.77 2.02
C MET A 180 5.26 4.85 3.09
N MET A 181 6.33 5.12 3.84
CA MET A 181 6.37 6.19 4.83
C MET A 181 6.58 7.56 4.19
N LEU A 182 7.29 7.60 3.04
CA LEU A 182 7.56 8.79 2.25
C LEU A 182 6.35 9.17 1.39
#